data_5098b7f1dc238599351c5c6ca65b8c56
#
_entry.id   5098b7f1dc238599351c5c6ca65b8c56
#
_cell.length_a   1.000
_cell.length_b   1.000
_cell.length_c   1.000
_cell.angle_alpha   90.00
_cell.angle_beta   90.00
_cell.angle_gamma   90.00
#
_symmetry.space_group_name_H-M   'P 1'
#
loop_
_entity.id
_entity.type
_entity.pdbx_description
1 polymer ?
#
loop_
_entity_poly.entity_id
_entity_poly.type
_entity_poly.pdbx_seq_one_letter_code
_entity_poly.pdbx_strand_id
1 'polypeptide(L)'
;YLNTETADNANDLALSTYRSLMRRGADAVALRRYLNQLLKGNRIPCIIAGDFNDDAKSVTSQIIAGSGGFGKIFYDSQFFDTQRIQTRNDPMRNVVYTNIHQGSLEVLDQIFVTEEFHPQSRYQIAQVREVYCLNDHLHSREPHTSDHGIVVAQLLFKNKAD
;
A
#
# COMPACT_ATOMS: atom_id res chain seq x y z
N TYR A 1 11.44 2.32 14.35
CA TYR A 1 12.43 1.97 13.32
C TYR A 1 13.73 1.64 14.01
N LEU A 2 14.36 0.52 13.65
CA LEU A 2 15.72 0.26 14.08
C LEU A 2 16.63 1.08 13.20
N ASN A 3 17.29 2.02 13.84
CA ASN A 3 18.30 2.84 13.19
C ASN A 3 19.44 1.90 12.78
N THR A 4 19.51 1.57 11.50
CA THR A 4 20.59 0.74 10.95
C THR A 4 21.96 1.45 11.07
N GLU A 5 21.94 2.76 11.36
CA GLU A 5 23.14 3.57 11.61
C GLU A 5 23.91 3.16 12.88
N THR A 6 23.31 2.34 13.75
CA THR A 6 23.97 1.85 14.99
C THR A 6 24.46 0.41 14.90
N ALA A 7 24.45 -0.19 13.72
CA ALA A 7 24.98 -1.54 13.55
C ALA A 7 26.51 -1.49 13.41
N ASP A 8 27.21 -1.99 14.42
CA ASP A 8 28.68 -1.98 14.48
C ASP A 8 29.34 -3.03 13.58
N ASN A 9 28.56 -4.00 13.11
CA ASN A 9 29.06 -5.08 12.23
C ASN A 9 27.90 -5.74 11.44
N ALA A 10 28.26 -6.61 10.49
CA ALA A 10 27.32 -7.31 9.62
C ALA A 10 26.30 -8.19 10.37
N ASN A 11 26.68 -8.77 11.51
CA ASN A 11 25.77 -9.58 12.32
C ASN A 11 24.71 -8.71 13.00
N ASP A 12 25.11 -7.55 13.51
CA ASP A 12 24.18 -6.58 14.14
C ASP A 12 23.22 -6.02 13.08
N LEU A 13 23.71 -5.75 11.89
CA LEU A 13 22.86 -5.33 10.76
C LEU A 13 21.83 -6.41 10.42
N ALA A 14 22.24 -7.67 10.29
CA ALA A 14 21.32 -8.78 10.01
C ALA A 14 20.27 -8.94 11.12
N LEU A 15 20.68 -8.85 12.40
CA LEU A 15 19.78 -8.94 13.54
C LEU A 15 18.80 -7.75 13.59
N SER A 16 19.24 -6.54 13.29
CA SER A 16 18.38 -5.35 13.26
C SER A 16 17.36 -5.45 12.14
N THR A 17 17.77 -5.91 10.96
CA THR A 17 16.88 -6.16 9.81
C THR A 17 15.82 -7.22 10.17
N TYR A 18 16.22 -8.33 10.78
CA TYR A 18 15.30 -9.37 11.25
C TYR A 18 14.28 -8.82 12.26
N ARG A 19 14.72 -8.06 13.25
CA ARG A 19 13.84 -7.46 14.27
C ARG A 19 12.83 -6.49 13.62
N SER A 20 13.27 -5.71 12.64
CA SER A 20 12.40 -4.81 11.88
C SER A 20 11.33 -5.58 11.10
N LEU A 21 11.72 -6.67 10.41
CA LEU A 21 10.81 -7.55 9.69
C LEU A 21 9.77 -8.18 10.63
N MET A 22 10.19 -8.70 11.78
CA MET A 22 9.28 -9.29 12.76
C MET A 22 8.26 -8.30 13.29
N ARG A 23 8.67 -7.06 13.55
CA ARG A 23 7.78 -5.99 14.00
C ARG A 23 6.76 -5.65 12.93
N ARG A 24 7.20 -5.36 11.69
CA ARG A 24 6.29 -5.07 10.57
C ARG A 24 5.32 -6.22 10.31
N GLY A 25 5.80 -7.46 10.38
CA GLY A 25 4.94 -8.64 10.24
C GLY A 25 3.85 -8.72 11.32
N ALA A 26 4.20 -8.45 12.59
CA ALA A 26 3.25 -8.42 13.69
C ALA A 26 2.19 -7.30 13.50
N ASP A 27 2.62 -6.10 13.10
CA ASP A 27 1.74 -4.96 12.82
C ASP A 27 0.80 -5.26 11.65
N ALA A 28 1.31 -5.88 10.58
CA ALA A 28 0.51 -6.30 9.42
C ALA A 28 -0.59 -7.31 9.83
N VAL A 29 -0.24 -8.29 10.66
CA VAL A 29 -1.22 -9.27 11.18
C VAL A 29 -2.25 -8.59 12.09
N ALA A 30 -1.83 -7.68 12.96
CA ALA A 30 -2.73 -6.94 13.85
C ALA A 30 -3.73 -6.10 13.05
N LEU A 31 -3.24 -5.34 12.07
CA LEU A 31 -4.09 -4.56 11.15
C LEU A 31 -5.05 -5.48 10.39
N ARG A 32 -4.57 -6.59 9.81
CA ARG A 32 -5.42 -7.54 9.10
C ARG A 32 -6.54 -8.11 9.97
N ARG A 33 -6.25 -8.47 11.21
CA ARG A 33 -7.26 -8.95 12.15
C ARG A 33 -8.32 -7.89 12.43
N TYR A 34 -7.92 -6.65 12.63
CA TYR A 34 -8.84 -5.53 12.80
C TYR A 34 -9.75 -5.35 11.58
N LEU A 35 -9.18 -5.35 10.38
CA LEU A 35 -9.92 -5.22 9.13
C LEU A 35 -10.91 -6.37 8.92
N ASN A 36 -10.51 -7.60 9.23
CA ASN A 36 -11.42 -8.75 9.18
C ASN A 36 -12.61 -8.61 10.14
N GLN A 37 -12.41 -8.03 11.33
CA GLN A 37 -13.50 -7.76 12.27
C GLN A 37 -14.40 -6.64 11.76
N LEU A 38 -13.81 -5.56 11.22
CA LEU A 38 -14.54 -4.41 10.68
C LEU A 38 -15.45 -4.82 9.51
N LEU A 39 -14.96 -5.67 8.61
CA LEU A 39 -15.64 -6.06 7.38
C LEU A 39 -16.50 -7.32 7.54
N LYS A 40 -16.49 -7.94 8.72
CA LYS A 40 -17.24 -9.20 8.95
C LYS A 40 -18.74 -9.00 8.77
N GLY A 41 -19.28 -9.68 7.76
CA GLY A 41 -20.73 -9.71 7.51
C GLY A 41 -21.32 -8.41 6.98
N ASN A 42 -20.46 -7.47 6.53
CA ASN A 42 -20.91 -6.23 5.92
C ASN A 42 -20.10 -5.93 4.64
N ARG A 43 -20.58 -4.98 3.85
CA ARG A 43 -19.99 -4.52 2.61
C ARG A 43 -19.69 -3.02 2.68
N ILE A 44 -19.08 -2.61 3.78
CA ILE A 44 -18.66 -1.22 3.95
C ILE A 44 -17.46 -0.98 3.02
N PRO A 45 -17.56 -0.06 2.04
CA PRO A 45 -16.42 0.33 1.25
C PRO A 45 -15.31 0.86 2.15
N CYS A 46 -14.11 0.29 2.02
CA CYS A 46 -12.99 0.64 2.88
C CYS A 46 -11.77 1.01 2.04
N ILE A 47 -11.08 2.04 2.49
CA ILE A 47 -9.80 2.50 1.92
C ILE A 47 -8.78 2.49 3.05
N ILE A 48 -7.61 1.92 2.79
CA ILE A 48 -6.46 1.95 3.68
C ILE A 48 -5.36 2.72 2.96
N ALA A 49 -4.83 3.74 3.60
CA ALA A 49 -3.73 4.53 3.06
C ALA A 49 -2.69 4.79 4.15
N GLY A 50 -1.43 4.76 3.78
CA GLY A 50 -0.33 5.07 4.69
C GLY A 50 1.02 4.59 4.20
N ASP A 51 2.02 4.86 5.04
CA ASP A 51 3.36 4.31 4.91
C ASP A 51 3.38 2.88 5.48
N PHE A 52 3.58 1.90 4.60
CA PHE A 52 3.66 0.49 4.97
C PHE A 52 5.10 0.06 5.26
N ASN A 53 6.07 0.94 5.03
CA ASN A 53 7.50 0.67 5.19
C ASN A 53 7.97 -0.59 4.46
N ASP A 54 7.27 -0.94 3.39
CA ASP A 54 7.54 -2.15 2.60
C ASP A 54 6.89 -2.04 1.22
N ASP A 55 7.45 -2.72 0.23
CA ASP A 55 6.91 -2.74 -1.13
C ASP A 55 5.54 -3.44 -1.20
N ALA A 56 4.70 -3.05 -2.15
CA ALA A 56 3.37 -3.64 -2.36
C ALA A 56 3.39 -5.15 -2.69
N LYS A 57 4.54 -5.70 -3.06
CA LYS A 57 4.74 -7.13 -3.30
C LYS A 57 5.34 -7.85 -2.10
N SER A 58 5.70 -7.14 -1.03
CA SER A 58 6.24 -7.73 0.18
C SER A 58 5.23 -8.65 0.88
N VAL A 59 5.73 -9.54 1.71
CA VAL A 59 4.88 -10.45 2.51
C VAL A 59 3.98 -9.67 3.46
N THR A 60 4.47 -8.59 4.06
CA THR A 60 3.71 -7.74 4.97
C THR A 60 2.52 -7.08 4.27
N SER A 61 2.74 -6.49 3.10
CA SER A 61 1.66 -5.91 2.28
C SER A 61 0.66 -6.98 1.81
N GLN A 62 1.12 -8.18 1.47
CA GLN A 62 0.25 -9.30 1.12
C GLN A 62 -0.61 -9.79 2.30
N ILE A 63 -0.07 -9.80 3.52
CA ILE A 63 -0.85 -10.10 4.74
C ILE A 63 -1.97 -9.08 4.89
N ILE A 64 -1.68 -7.79 4.78
CA ILE A 64 -2.69 -6.72 4.89
C ILE A 64 -3.73 -6.83 3.78
N ALA A 65 -3.31 -7.03 2.54
CA ALA A 65 -4.21 -7.19 1.40
C ALA A 65 -5.09 -8.45 1.49
N GLY A 66 -4.69 -9.46 2.28
CA GLY A 66 -5.38 -10.75 2.33
C GLY A 66 -5.24 -11.54 1.04
N SER A 67 -4.23 -11.23 0.22
CA SER A 67 -3.90 -11.96 -1.00
C SER A 67 -3.03 -13.16 -0.66
N GLY A 68 -3.39 -14.34 -1.15
CA GLY A 68 -2.58 -15.55 -0.95
C GLY A 68 -3.35 -16.79 -0.48
N GLY A 69 -4.65 -16.73 -0.40
CA GLY A 69 -5.48 -17.90 -0.12
C GLY A 69 -5.53 -18.85 -1.31
N PHE A 70 -4.99 -20.05 -1.16
CA PHE A 70 -5.16 -21.10 -2.16
C PHE A 70 -6.65 -21.46 -2.30
N GLY A 71 -7.26 -21.11 -3.42
CA GLY A 71 -8.44 -21.79 -3.94
C GLY A 71 -9.81 -21.18 -3.65
N LYS A 72 -10.00 -20.17 -2.83
CA LYS A 72 -11.24 -19.38 -2.77
C LYS A 72 -10.93 -17.92 -2.56
N ILE A 73 -11.29 -17.11 -3.54
CA ILE A 73 -11.25 -15.67 -3.44
C ILE A 73 -12.38 -15.26 -2.49
N PHE A 74 -12.04 -15.00 -1.24
CA PHE A 74 -12.94 -14.36 -0.31
C PHE A 74 -12.92 -12.86 -0.60
N TYR A 75 -13.74 -12.41 -1.55
CA TYR A 75 -13.83 -11.01 -1.93
C TYR A 75 -14.21 -10.10 -0.77
N ASP A 76 -15.02 -10.58 0.17
CA ASP A 76 -15.56 -9.80 1.28
C ASP A 76 -14.51 -9.23 2.24
N SER A 77 -13.27 -9.69 2.16
CA SER A 77 -12.20 -9.25 3.05
C SER A 77 -10.87 -8.98 2.33
N GLN A 78 -10.86 -9.01 1.01
CA GLN A 78 -9.65 -8.73 0.23
C GLN A 78 -9.51 -7.25 -0.07
N PHE A 79 -8.27 -6.75 0.01
CA PHE A 79 -7.91 -5.41 -0.41
C PHE A 79 -7.08 -5.46 -1.68
N PHE A 80 -7.29 -4.50 -2.54
CA PHE A 80 -6.64 -4.38 -3.84
C PHE A 80 -5.78 -3.12 -3.86
N ASP A 81 -4.54 -3.27 -4.29
CA ASP A 81 -3.64 -2.14 -4.52
C ASP A 81 -4.20 -1.27 -5.65
N THR A 82 -4.42 0.01 -5.37
CA THR A 82 -5.00 0.96 -6.31
C THR A 82 -4.16 1.13 -7.57
N GLN A 83 -2.83 1.04 -7.47
CA GLN A 83 -1.93 1.12 -8.63
C GLN A 83 -2.15 -0.03 -9.63
N ARG A 84 -2.53 -1.21 -9.13
CA ARG A 84 -2.76 -2.40 -9.97
C ARG A 84 -4.13 -2.43 -10.63
N ILE A 85 -5.12 -1.77 -10.05
CA ILE A 85 -6.51 -1.78 -10.53
C ILE A 85 -6.95 -0.49 -11.22
N GLN A 86 -6.06 0.49 -11.33
CA GLN A 86 -6.36 1.74 -12.03
C GLN A 86 -6.75 1.49 -13.49
N THR A 87 -7.76 2.22 -13.95
CA THR A 87 -8.30 2.07 -15.30
C THR A 87 -7.58 2.91 -16.34
N ARG A 88 -6.91 3.98 -15.91
CA ARG A 88 -6.04 4.79 -16.74
C ARG A 88 -4.59 4.43 -16.43
N ASN A 89 -3.93 3.84 -17.41
CA ASN A 89 -2.50 3.58 -17.34
C ASN A 89 -1.80 4.53 -18.33
N ASP A 90 -1.09 5.51 -17.80
CA ASP A 90 -0.22 6.38 -18.59
C ASP A 90 1.25 5.95 -18.38
N PRO A 91 1.86 5.23 -19.34
CA PRO A 91 3.23 4.74 -19.19
C PRO A 91 4.25 5.86 -18.96
N MET A 92 3.95 7.08 -19.40
CA MET A 92 4.84 8.24 -19.19
C MET A 92 4.77 8.81 -17.77
N ARG A 93 3.74 8.44 -16.99
CA ARG A 93 3.55 8.84 -15.59
C ARG A 93 3.78 7.70 -14.61
N ASN A 94 4.17 6.54 -15.07
CA ASN A 94 4.39 5.36 -14.22
C ASN A 94 5.70 5.39 -13.43
N VAL A 95 6.31 6.55 -13.28
CA VAL A 95 7.45 6.72 -12.36
C VAL A 95 6.88 6.88 -10.96
N VAL A 96 6.49 5.77 -10.35
CA VAL A 96 5.92 5.74 -9.00
C VAL A 96 7.00 5.36 -8.02
N TYR A 97 7.40 6.29 -7.19
CA TYR A 97 8.20 6.06 -5.98
C TYR A 97 7.79 7.09 -4.92
N THR A 98 7.86 6.69 -3.68
CA THR A 98 7.47 7.53 -2.54
C THR A 98 8.63 7.80 -1.60
N ASN A 99 9.76 7.13 -1.79
CA ASN A 99 10.98 7.37 -1.01
C ASN A 99 12.21 7.14 -1.87
N ILE A 100 13.32 7.80 -1.51
CA ILE A 100 14.65 7.58 -2.10
C ILE A 100 15.60 7.15 -0.97
N HIS A 101 15.89 5.86 -0.90
CA HIS A 101 16.81 5.31 0.09
C HIS A 101 18.11 4.84 -0.55
N GLN A 102 19.24 5.41 -0.17
CA GLN A 102 20.56 5.05 -0.70
C GLN A 102 20.64 4.99 -2.25
N GLY A 103 19.91 5.87 -2.93
CA GLY A 103 19.83 5.92 -4.39
C GLY A 103 18.81 4.93 -5.00
N SER A 104 18.16 4.09 -4.22
CA SER A 104 17.06 3.24 -4.66
C SER A 104 15.72 3.97 -4.56
N LEU A 105 14.90 3.84 -5.60
CA LEU A 105 13.54 4.37 -5.64
C LEU A 105 12.60 3.32 -5.05
N GLU A 106 11.90 3.65 -3.94
CA GLU A 106 11.05 2.73 -3.20
C GLU A 106 9.61 3.22 -3.15
N VAL A 107 8.65 2.29 -3.15
CA VAL A 107 7.21 2.57 -2.99
C VAL A 107 6.78 2.07 -1.62
N LEU A 108 6.88 2.91 -0.62
CA LEU A 108 6.55 2.59 0.78
C LEU A 108 5.13 3.01 1.13
N ASP A 109 4.64 4.08 0.52
CA ASP A 109 3.30 4.62 0.73
C ASP A 109 2.33 4.00 -0.27
N GLN A 110 1.27 3.38 0.25
CA GLN A 110 0.35 2.60 -0.55
C GLN A 110 -1.10 2.96 -0.22
N ILE A 111 -1.99 2.75 -1.19
CA ILE A 111 -3.43 2.89 -1.02
C ILE A 111 -4.07 1.57 -1.47
N PHE A 112 -4.76 0.91 -0.54
CA PHE A 112 -5.54 -0.29 -0.80
C PHE A 112 -7.03 0.00 -0.65
N VAL A 113 -7.83 -0.67 -1.45
CA VAL A 113 -9.29 -0.51 -1.47
C VAL A 113 -9.98 -1.87 -1.48
N THR A 114 -11.21 -1.94 -0.96
CA THR A 114 -12.04 -3.13 -1.02
C THR A 114 -12.63 -3.37 -2.41
N GLU A 115 -13.33 -4.49 -2.59
CA GLU A 115 -13.89 -4.92 -3.88
C GLU A 115 -14.87 -3.92 -4.50
N GLU A 116 -15.49 -3.06 -3.72
CA GLU A 116 -16.41 -2.02 -4.18
C GLU A 116 -15.74 -1.00 -5.11
N PHE A 117 -14.41 -0.99 -5.16
CA PHE A 117 -13.62 -0.17 -6.08
C PHE A 117 -12.97 -0.97 -7.21
N HIS A 118 -13.09 -2.31 -7.18
CA HIS A 118 -12.46 -3.17 -8.18
C HIS A 118 -13.29 -3.22 -9.47
N PRO A 119 -12.68 -3.08 -10.67
CA PRO A 119 -13.41 -2.98 -11.93
C PRO A 119 -14.20 -4.23 -12.30
N GLN A 120 -13.84 -5.40 -11.77
CA GLN A 120 -14.53 -6.66 -12.02
C GLN A 120 -15.55 -7.03 -10.95
N SER A 121 -15.72 -6.21 -9.91
CA SER A 121 -16.69 -6.51 -8.88
C SER A 121 -18.10 -6.16 -9.31
N ARG A 122 -19.04 -7.08 -9.07
CA ARG A 122 -20.48 -6.82 -9.26
C ARG A 122 -21.03 -5.78 -8.27
N TYR A 123 -20.28 -5.50 -7.20
CA TYR A 123 -20.64 -4.53 -6.15
C TYR A 123 -19.92 -3.20 -6.32
N GLN A 124 -19.34 -2.97 -7.49
CA GLN A 124 -18.58 -1.77 -7.75
C GLN A 124 -19.44 -0.51 -7.61
N ILE A 125 -19.03 0.40 -6.72
CA ILE A 125 -19.63 1.71 -6.51
C ILE A 125 -18.79 2.84 -7.13
N ALA A 126 -17.48 2.61 -7.23
CA ALA A 126 -16.54 3.54 -7.84
C ALA A 126 -15.42 2.76 -8.52
N GLN A 127 -14.71 3.40 -9.42
CA GLN A 127 -13.49 2.85 -10.01
C GLN A 127 -12.28 3.71 -9.64
N VAL A 128 -11.13 3.07 -9.49
CA VAL A 128 -9.85 3.77 -9.41
C VAL A 128 -9.49 4.21 -10.83
N ARG A 129 -9.57 5.51 -11.08
CA ARG A 129 -9.26 6.06 -12.41
C ARG A 129 -7.77 6.11 -12.66
N GLU A 130 -7.04 6.75 -11.77
CA GLU A 130 -5.62 7.04 -11.91
C GLU A 130 -4.97 7.11 -10.53
N VAL A 131 -3.73 6.62 -10.45
CA VAL A 131 -2.88 6.77 -9.27
C VAL A 131 -1.56 7.39 -9.70
N TYR A 132 -1.12 8.42 -9.00
CA TYR A 132 0.15 9.09 -9.27
C TYR A 132 0.82 9.55 -7.99
N CYS A 133 2.12 9.82 -8.07
CA CYS A 133 2.90 10.34 -6.95
C CYS A 133 3.35 11.78 -7.23
N LEU A 134 3.24 12.61 -6.21
CA LEU A 134 3.88 13.91 -6.15
C LEU A 134 5.19 13.76 -5.38
N ASN A 135 6.30 13.67 -6.07
CA ASN A 135 7.60 13.30 -5.51
C ASN A 135 8.76 14.21 -5.93
N ASP A 136 8.48 15.32 -6.62
CA ASP A 136 9.51 16.26 -7.09
C ASP A 136 10.37 16.82 -5.95
N HIS A 137 9.76 17.05 -4.77
CA HIS A 137 10.43 17.59 -3.59
C HIS A 137 11.49 16.63 -3.01
N LEU A 138 11.41 15.32 -3.30
CA LEU A 138 12.40 14.35 -2.83
C LEU A 138 13.80 14.62 -3.40
N HIS A 139 13.90 15.36 -4.51
CA HIS A 139 15.16 15.76 -5.12
C HIS A 139 15.65 17.14 -4.66
N SER A 140 14.79 17.97 -4.07
CA SER A 140 15.12 19.37 -3.77
C SER A 140 16.00 19.53 -2.53
N ARG A 141 16.03 18.55 -1.64
CA ARG A 141 16.74 18.59 -0.34
C ARG A 141 16.45 19.84 0.47
N GLU A 142 15.28 20.43 0.30
CA GLU A 142 14.89 21.60 1.07
C GLU A 142 14.66 21.22 2.54
N PRO A 143 15.19 22.00 3.48
CA PRO A 143 14.92 21.78 4.90
C PRO A 143 13.42 21.86 5.16
N HIS A 144 12.90 20.95 5.96
CA HIS A 144 11.48 20.87 6.35
C HIS A 144 10.52 20.27 5.31
N THR A 145 10.98 19.74 4.19
CA THR A 145 10.15 18.90 3.31
C THR A 145 10.11 17.46 3.83
N SER A 146 9.01 16.76 3.53
CA SER A 146 8.91 15.33 3.80
C SER A 146 9.94 14.55 2.98
N ASP A 147 10.47 13.49 3.55
CA ASP A 147 11.28 12.49 2.85
C ASP A 147 10.42 11.43 2.14
N HIS A 148 9.09 11.58 2.21
CA HIS A 148 8.11 10.77 1.48
C HIS A 148 7.36 11.57 0.43
N GLY A 149 7.12 10.96 -0.73
CA GLY A 149 6.23 11.44 -1.77
C GLY A 149 4.76 11.24 -1.41
N ILE A 150 3.90 12.05 -1.97
CA ILE A 150 2.45 11.99 -1.72
C ILE A 150 1.80 11.10 -2.79
N VAL A 151 1.13 10.03 -2.37
CA VAL A 151 0.35 9.17 -3.27
C VAL A 151 -1.06 9.72 -3.39
N VAL A 152 -1.53 9.89 -4.62
CA VAL A 152 -2.87 10.38 -4.93
C VAL A 152 -3.62 9.35 -5.77
N ALA A 153 -4.78 8.90 -5.30
CA ALA A 153 -5.69 8.05 -6.05
C ALA A 153 -6.97 8.81 -6.42
N GLN A 154 -7.30 8.87 -7.70
CA GLN A 154 -8.55 9.44 -8.19
C GLN A 154 -9.62 8.37 -8.26
N LEU A 155 -10.74 8.59 -7.57
CA LEU A 155 -11.89 7.70 -7.57
C LEU A 155 -13.05 8.33 -8.35
N LEU A 156 -13.62 7.57 -9.29
CA LEU A 156 -14.83 7.95 -10.02
C LEU A 156 -15.99 7.10 -9.49
N PHE A 157 -16.91 7.76 -8.80
CA PHE A 157 -18.14 7.13 -8.32
C PHE A 157 -19.16 6.99 -9.45
N LYS A 158 -19.87 5.86 -9.46
CA LYS A 158 -21.01 5.66 -10.37
C LYS A 158 -22.15 6.58 -9.97
N ASN A 159 -22.80 7.17 -10.97
CA ASN A 159 -24.02 7.90 -10.73
C ASN A 159 -25.13 6.94 -10.30
N LYS A 160 -25.98 7.34 -9.36
CA LYS A 160 -27.13 6.54 -8.89
C LYS A 160 -28.15 6.17 -9.98
N ALA A 161 -27.96 6.65 -11.22
CA ALA A 161 -28.87 6.45 -12.36
C ALA A 161 -28.38 5.40 -13.37
N ASP A 162 -27.22 4.79 -13.13
CA ASP A 162 -26.63 3.73 -13.97
C ASP A 162 -26.78 2.34 -13.22
#